data_95abdb8b31229db5ec4d7e2d1cbcbb25
#
_entry.id   95abdb8b31229db5ec4d7e2d1cbcbb25
#
_cell.length_a   1.000
_cell.length_b   1.000
_cell.length_c   1.000
_cell.angle_alpha   90.00
_cell.angle_beta   90.00
_cell.angle_gamma   90.00
#
_symmetry.space_group_name_H-M   'P 1'
#
loop_
_entity.id
_entity.type
_entity.pdbx_description
1 polymer ?
#
loop_
_entity_poly.entity_id
_entity_poly.type
_entity_poly.pdbx_seq_one_letter_code
_entity_poly.pdbx_strand_id
1 'polypeptide(L)'
;MTESVFETVEKSCQVLKLDFSSAELAILAQEQELSPEQLQAVGMILDHLRQKKVDTTIQTLLKMSRLPLKDPKTFANFDFSMIKGRDVKRLQSLPSLSAIYAKRNLAFIGQHGTGKTQLAQAFGYECCQRGIKTYFIKMSELRDKFTAARRAGKEAAVLNGLVRPSCLIIDEVGHCEFDKENTRLFFDLIDRRYNKEGSCNIIFTSNKHPSKWKANFNEDDSLLCALDRIFDDAIVFNIKGEGYRGKRLETLALQTSRVKAPEPEQATNT
;
A
#
# COMPACT_ATOMS: atom_id res chain seq x y z
N MET A 1 8.00 6.11 32.77
CA MET A 1 8.81 5.04 33.36
C MET A 1 10.00 4.86 32.45
N THR A 2 11.20 5.11 32.94
CA THR A 2 12.47 4.88 32.20
C THR A 2 12.65 3.36 32.08
N GLU A 3 12.77 2.88 30.85
CA GLU A 3 13.03 1.46 30.54
C GLU A 3 14.36 1.05 31.17
N SER A 4 14.46 -0.14 31.78
CA SER A 4 15.70 -0.60 32.36
C SER A 4 16.74 -0.93 31.29
N VAL A 5 18.03 -0.80 31.60
CA VAL A 5 19.11 -1.15 30.64
C VAL A 5 18.97 -2.61 30.21
N PHE A 6 18.60 -3.52 31.09
CA PHE A 6 18.41 -4.94 30.78
C PHE A 6 17.28 -5.20 29.80
N GLU A 7 16.15 -4.49 29.95
CA GLU A 7 15.05 -4.56 28.97
C GLU A 7 15.45 -4.00 27.60
N THR A 8 16.21 -2.90 27.58
CA THR A 8 16.74 -2.30 26.35
C THR A 8 17.67 -3.27 25.63
N VAL A 9 18.57 -3.94 26.36
CA VAL A 9 19.51 -4.93 25.80
C VAL A 9 18.74 -6.14 25.26
N GLU A 10 17.80 -6.69 26.03
CA GLU A 10 16.97 -7.83 25.61
C GLU A 10 16.24 -7.53 24.28
N LYS A 11 15.53 -6.40 24.19
CA LYS A 11 14.84 -5.98 22.97
C LYS A 11 15.80 -5.78 21.81
N SER A 12 16.96 -5.21 22.07
CA SER A 12 17.96 -4.96 21.03
C SER A 12 18.54 -6.26 20.50
N CYS A 13 18.90 -7.20 21.35
CA CYS A 13 19.42 -8.49 20.96
C CYS A 13 18.42 -9.29 20.13
N GLN A 14 17.13 -9.28 20.48
CA GLN A 14 16.08 -9.93 19.71
C GLN A 14 15.98 -9.39 18.27
N VAL A 15 15.98 -8.06 18.09
CA VAL A 15 15.90 -7.42 16.76
C VAL A 15 17.17 -7.62 15.95
N LEU A 16 18.34 -7.55 16.62
CA LEU A 16 19.65 -7.75 16.00
C LEU A 16 19.93 -9.22 15.70
N LYS A 17 19.16 -10.14 16.30
CA LYS A 17 19.37 -11.59 16.25
C LYS A 17 20.72 -12.00 16.87
N LEU A 18 21.08 -11.37 17.97
CA LEU A 18 22.22 -11.74 18.75
C LEU A 18 21.80 -12.84 19.73
N ASP A 19 22.62 -13.87 19.85
CA ASP A 19 22.46 -14.92 20.83
C ASP A 19 23.07 -14.42 22.15
N PHE A 20 22.38 -13.50 22.81
CA PHE A 20 22.77 -12.85 24.04
C PHE A 20 21.55 -12.33 24.77
N SER A 21 21.40 -12.65 26.02
CA SER A 21 20.26 -12.35 26.87
C SER A 21 20.55 -11.30 27.93
N SER A 22 19.51 -10.70 28.48
CA SER A 22 19.63 -9.81 29.63
C SER A 22 20.16 -10.54 30.89
N ALA A 23 19.90 -11.85 31.05
CA ALA A 23 20.43 -12.67 32.13
C ALA A 23 21.94 -12.88 31.99
N GLU A 24 22.43 -13.15 30.77
CA GLU A 24 23.87 -13.25 30.50
C GLU A 24 24.60 -11.93 30.73
N LEU A 25 23.95 -10.80 30.39
CA LEU A 25 24.48 -9.48 30.70
C LEU A 25 24.63 -9.28 32.22
N ALA A 26 23.65 -9.74 33.02
CA ALA A 26 23.70 -9.61 34.48
C ALA A 26 24.85 -10.42 35.07
N ILE A 27 25.08 -11.67 34.60
CA ILE A 27 26.20 -12.52 35.02
C ILE A 27 27.53 -11.84 34.66
N LEU A 28 27.66 -11.40 33.39
CA LEU A 28 28.87 -10.73 32.90
C LEU A 28 29.16 -9.45 33.71
N ALA A 29 28.11 -8.68 34.01
CA ALA A 29 28.23 -7.46 34.79
C ALA A 29 28.79 -7.72 36.21
N GLN A 30 28.37 -8.84 36.82
CA GLN A 30 28.85 -9.24 38.13
C GLN A 30 30.28 -9.79 38.06
N GLU A 31 30.59 -10.64 37.10
CA GLU A 31 31.93 -11.23 36.91
C GLU A 31 33.00 -10.19 36.58
N GLN A 32 32.64 -9.17 35.78
CA GLN A 32 33.57 -8.14 35.33
C GLN A 32 33.46 -6.84 36.15
N GLU A 33 32.67 -6.82 37.21
CA GLU A 33 32.46 -5.66 38.09
C GLU A 33 32.09 -4.38 37.31
N LEU A 34 31.17 -4.50 36.29
CA LEU A 34 30.80 -3.38 35.43
C LEU A 34 30.08 -2.31 36.22
N SER A 35 30.50 -1.04 36.03
CA SER A 35 29.82 0.08 36.63
C SER A 35 28.44 0.35 35.96
N PRO A 36 27.50 1.04 36.65
CA PRO A 36 26.24 1.43 36.07
C PRO A 36 26.38 2.24 34.75
N GLU A 37 27.38 3.07 34.66
CA GLU A 37 27.69 3.89 33.47
C GLU A 37 28.13 3.03 32.28
N GLN A 38 28.94 1.98 32.54
CA GLN A 38 29.35 1.00 31.53
C GLN A 38 28.17 0.19 31.03
N LEU A 39 27.28 -0.26 31.90
CA LEU A 39 26.06 -0.96 31.52
C LEU A 39 25.14 -0.04 30.67
N GLN A 40 25.02 1.21 31.09
CA GLN A 40 24.24 2.18 30.33
C GLN A 40 24.83 2.41 28.92
N ALA A 41 26.15 2.51 28.80
CA ALA A 41 26.82 2.65 27.50
C ALA A 41 26.57 1.43 26.60
N VAL A 42 26.60 0.21 27.11
CA VAL A 42 26.25 -1.01 26.37
C VAL A 42 24.82 -0.94 25.88
N GLY A 43 23.85 -0.57 26.73
CA GLY A 43 22.46 -0.41 26.37
C GLY A 43 22.25 0.62 25.24
N MET A 44 22.91 1.78 25.35
CA MET A 44 22.86 2.84 24.33
C MET A 44 23.42 2.38 22.97
N ILE A 45 24.54 1.67 22.96
CA ILE A 45 25.15 1.18 21.71
C ILE A 45 24.23 0.15 21.04
N LEU A 46 23.73 -0.82 21.81
CA LEU A 46 22.83 -1.84 21.27
C LEU A 46 21.51 -1.26 20.79
N ASP A 47 20.95 -0.27 21.49
CA ASP A 47 19.75 0.42 21.04
C ASP A 47 19.99 1.22 19.75
N HIS A 48 21.12 1.90 19.62
CA HIS A 48 21.51 2.57 18.38
C HIS A 48 21.61 1.59 17.20
N LEU A 49 22.25 0.43 17.40
CA LEU A 49 22.37 -0.61 16.38
C LEU A 49 21.00 -1.18 16.00
N ARG A 50 20.14 -1.42 17.00
CA ARG A 50 18.76 -1.85 16.81
C ARG A 50 17.99 -0.85 15.95
N GLN A 51 18.04 0.44 16.29
CA GLN A 51 17.36 1.49 15.53
C GLN A 51 17.84 1.53 14.08
N LYS A 52 19.16 1.51 13.87
CA LYS A 52 19.75 1.47 12.52
C LYS A 52 19.28 0.24 11.72
N LYS A 53 19.14 -0.92 12.36
CA LYS A 53 18.63 -2.15 11.73
C LYS A 53 17.15 -2.00 11.35
N VAL A 54 16.33 -1.45 12.24
CA VAL A 54 14.91 -1.18 12.00
C VAL A 54 14.76 -0.20 10.82
N ASP A 55 15.47 0.92 10.83
CA ASP A 55 15.42 1.92 9.77
C ASP A 55 15.82 1.33 8.41
N THR A 56 16.90 0.55 8.37
CA THR A 56 17.35 -0.14 7.16
C THR A 56 16.28 -1.12 6.65
N THR A 57 15.62 -1.83 7.55
CA THR A 57 14.54 -2.76 7.20
C THR A 57 13.35 -2.00 6.62
N ILE A 58 12.91 -0.91 7.25
CA ILE A 58 11.83 -0.05 6.75
C ILE A 58 12.16 0.48 5.35
N GLN A 59 13.36 1.03 5.15
CA GLN A 59 13.79 1.54 3.84
C GLN A 59 13.79 0.45 2.77
N THR A 60 14.20 -0.76 3.13
CA THR A 60 14.17 -1.92 2.22
C THR A 60 12.74 -2.30 1.86
N LEU A 61 11.83 -2.37 2.84
CA LEU A 61 10.42 -2.67 2.61
C LEU A 61 9.76 -1.61 1.72
N LEU A 62 10.03 -0.32 1.97
CA LEU A 62 9.52 0.77 1.16
C LEU A 62 10.01 0.67 -0.29
N LYS A 63 11.30 0.42 -0.51
CA LYS A 63 11.85 0.24 -1.87
C LYS A 63 11.22 -0.94 -2.61
N MET A 64 10.93 -2.04 -1.90
CA MET A 64 10.31 -3.23 -2.49
C MET A 64 8.80 -3.10 -2.68
N SER A 65 8.15 -2.19 -1.99
CA SER A 65 6.68 -2.06 -1.95
C SER A 65 6.07 -1.48 -3.23
N ARG A 66 6.84 -0.80 -4.06
CA ARG A 66 6.38 0.00 -5.22
C ARG A 66 5.47 1.18 -4.83
N LEU A 67 5.43 1.57 -3.57
CA LEU A 67 4.79 2.80 -3.15
C LEU A 67 5.57 4.03 -3.62
N PRO A 68 4.92 5.20 -3.87
CA PRO A 68 5.62 6.41 -4.28
C PRO A 68 6.55 6.92 -3.17
N LEU A 69 7.88 6.90 -3.42
CA LEU A 69 8.89 7.29 -2.43
C LEU A 69 9.21 8.78 -2.44
N LYS A 70 9.09 9.46 -3.61
CA LYS A 70 9.40 10.89 -3.73
C LYS A 70 8.35 11.79 -3.09
N ASP A 71 7.08 11.36 -3.12
CA ASP A 71 5.94 12.04 -2.51
C ASP A 71 5.11 11.00 -1.77
N PRO A 72 5.58 10.54 -0.58
CA PRO A 72 4.93 9.46 0.14
C PRO A 72 3.54 9.90 0.62
N LYS A 73 2.56 9.09 0.28
CA LYS A 73 1.19 9.29 0.78
C LYS A 73 1.10 8.64 2.15
N THR A 74 0.85 9.48 3.16
CA THR A 74 0.75 9.06 4.57
C THR A 74 -0.58 9.49 5.14
N PHE A 75 -0.99 8.93 6.27
CA PHE A 75 -2.19 9.39 6.97
C PHE A 75 -2.01 10.80 7.54
N ALA A 76 -0.78 11.23 7.82
CA ALA A 76 -0.50 12.58 8.31
C ALA A 76 -0.77 13.67 7.25
N ASN A 77 -0.57 13.35 5.97
CA ASN A 77 -0.83 14.29 4.88
C ASN A 77 -2.17 14.05 4.16
N PHE A 78 -3.05 13.21 4.74
CA PHE A 78 -4.40 12.98 4.26
C PHE A 78 -5.40 13.90 4.99
N ASP A 79 -6.13 14.70 4.24
CA ASP A 79 -7.14 15.60 4.82
C ASP A 79 -8.45 14.87 5.11
N PHE A 80 -8.59 14.37 6.34
CA PHE A 80 -9.81 13.72 6.81
C PHE A 80 -10.99 14.66 6.98
N SER A 81 -10.78 15.99 7.07
CA SER A 81 -11.87 16.96 7.28
C SER A 81 -12.83 17.02 6.10
N MET A 82 -12.34 16.64 4.92
CA MET A 82 -13.13 16.59 3.68
C MET A 82 -14.05 15.38 3.58
N ILE A 83 -13.87 14.38 4.44
CA ILE A 83 -14.71 13.19 4.47
C ILE A 83 -15.70 13.31 5.62
N LYS A 84 -16.99 13.30 5.29
CA LYS A 84 -18.09 13.37 6.27
C LYS A 84 -18.90 12.08 6.23
N GLY A 85 -19.45 11.71 7.37
CA GLY A 85 -20.34 10.54 7.48
C GLY A 85 -20.21 9.82 8.81
N ARG A 86 -21.12 8.87 9.03
CA ARG A 86 -21.21 8.11 10.29
C ARG A 86 -19.92 7.32 10.61
N ASP A 87 -19.27 6.79 9.60
CA ASP A 87 -18.15 5.86 9.75
C ASP A 87 -16.76 6.54 9.61
N VAL A 88 -16.68 7.88 9.64
CA VAL A 88 -15.42 8.63 9.52
C VAL A 88 -14.43 8.24 10.62
N LYS A 89 -14.88 8.02 11.85
CA LYS A 89 -14.01 7.57 12.96
C LYS A 89 -13.30 6.24 12.64
N ARG A 90 -14.02 5.32 11.97
CA ARG A 90 -13.44 4.04 11.54
C ARG A 90 -12.39 4.22 10.44
N LEU A 91 -12.59 5.17 9.53
CA LEU A 91 -11.59 5.54 8.53
C LEU A 91 -10.35 6.17 9.21
N GLN A 92 -10.55 7.04 10.19
CA GLN A 92 -9.49 7.69 10.97
C GLN A 92 -8.70 6.69 11.84
N SER A 93 -9.27 5.52 12.17
CA SER A 93 -8.58 4.46 12.92
C SER A 93 -7.67 3.56 12.06
N LEU A 94 -7.66 3.73 10.73
CA LEU A 94 -6.82 2.93 9.83
C LEU A 94 -5.33 2.91 10.19
N PRO A 95 -4.72 4.00 10.73
CA PRO A 95 -3.31 3.97 11.17
C PRO A 95 -2.99 2.93 12.25
N SER A 96 -3.99 2.43 12.97
CA SER A 96 -3.80 1.35 13.95
C SER A 96 -3.42 0.00 13.31
N LEU A 97 -3.65 -0.16 12.00
CA LEU A 97 -3.51 -1.40 11.22
C LEU A 97 -4.32 -2.57 11.77
N SER A 98 -5.38 -2.31 12.53
CA SER A 98 -6.23 -3.36 13.12
C SER A 98 -6.76 -4.36 12.08
N ALA A 99 -7.04 -3.90 10.86
CA ALA A 99 -7.45 -4.77 9.76
C ALA A 99 -6.39 -5.81 9.38
N ILE A 100 -5.10 -5.45 9.39
CA ILE A 100 -3.98 -6.37 9.12
C ILE A 100 -3.93 -7.48 10.18
N TYR A 101 -3.96 -7.08 11.45
CA TYR A 101 -3.90 -8.03 12.57
C TYR A 101 -5.13 -8.93 12.65
N ALA A 102 -6.31 -8.38 12.29
CA ALA A 102 -7.56 -9.15 12.19
C ALA A 102 -7.70 -9.94 10.87
N LYS A 103 -6.70 -9.92 9.99
CA LYS A 103 -6.69 -10.57 8.66
C LYS A 103 -7.86 -10.16 7.75
N ARG A 104 -8.37 -8.93 7.90
CA ARG A 104 -9.51 -8.43 7.14
C ARG A 104 -9.07 -7.68 5.90
N ASN A 105 -9.68 -7.98 4.77
CA ASN A 105 -9.48 -7.23 3.54
C ASN A 105 -10.11 -5.83 3.63
N LEU A 106 -9.58 -4.87 2.86
CA LEU A 106 -10.11 -3.52 2.76
C LEU A 106 -10.51 -3.19 1.32
N ALA A 107 -11.58 -2.44 1.15
CA ALA A 107 -11.92 -1.87 -0.15
C ALA A 107 -12.30 -0.39 0.00
N PHE A 108 -11.63 0.47 -0.76
CA PHE A 108 -11.96 1.89 -0.89
C PHE A 108 -12.70 2.10 -2.21
N ILE A 109 -13.98 2.45 -2.14
CA ILE A 109 -14.86 2.58 -3.30
C ILE A 109 -15.40 4.00 -3.35
N GLY A 110 -15.53 4.58 -4.55
CA GLY A 110 -16.08 5.92 -4.71
C GLY A 110 -15.69 6.55 -6.03
N GLN A 111 -16.17 7.76 -6.31
CA GLN A 111 -15.91 8.49 -7.54
C GLN A 111 -14.42 8.83 -7.72
N HIS A 112 -14.05 9.26 -8.94
CA HIS A 112 -12.68 9.72 -9.22
C HIS A 112 -12.30 10.90 -8.32
N GLY A 113 -11.03 10.94 -7.91
CA GLY A 113 -10.50 12.06 -7.12
C GLY A 113 -10.87 12.08 -5.63
N THR A 114 -11.59 11.09 -5.09
CA THR A 114 -12.02 11.05 -3.67
C THR A 114 -10.95 10.56 -2.69
N GLY A 115 -9.69 10.39 -3.11
CA GLY A 115 -8.59 10.03 -2.20
C GLY A 115 -8.38 8.52 -1.96
N LYS A 116 -9.11 7.63 -2.64
CA LYS A 116 -9.02 6.15 -2.46
C LYS A 116 -7.60 5.60 -2.58
N THR A 117 -6.93 5.92 -3.67
CA THR A 117 -5.53 5.49 -3.91
C THR A 117 -4.60 6.07 -2.84
N GLN A 118 -4.81 7.32 -2.43
CA GLN A 118 -4.02 7.94 -1.36
C GLN A 118 -4.20 7.21 -0.03
N LEU A 119 -5.43 6.86 0.35
CA LEU A 119 -5.72 6.07 1.56
C LEU A 119 -5.08 4.68 1.51
N ALA A 120 -5.18 3.98 0.37
CA ALA A 120 -4.55 2.68 0.19
C ALA A 120 -3.02 2.75 0.27
N GLN A 121 -2.42 3.77 -0.34
CA GLN A 121 -0.97 4.01 -0.27
C GLN A 121 -0.53 4.40 1.15
N ALA A 122 -1.29 5.26 1.85
CA ALA A 122 -1.01 5.64 3.23
C ALA A 122 -1.05 4.43 4.17
N PHE A 123 -2.02 3.54 3.98
CA PHE A 123 -2.10 2.29 4.73
C PHE A 123 -0.89 1.38 4.45
N GLY A 124 -0.51 1.24 3.18
CA GLY A 124 0.68 0.48 2.80
C GLY A 124 1.98 1.06 3.34
N TYR A 125 2.10 2.39 3.37
CA TYR A 125 3.22 3.10 3.97
C TYR A 125 3.31 2.79 5.48
N GLU A 126 2.20 2.90 6.20
CA GLU A 126 2.13 2.58 7.63
C GLU A 126 2.49 1.12 7.91
N CYS A 127 2.05 0.18 7.03
CA CYS A 127 2.48 -1.21 7.10
C CYS A 127 4.00 -1.35 7.03
N CYS A 128 4.65 -0.70 6.06
CA CYS A 128 6.10 -0.73 5.92
C CYS A 128 6.82 -0.13 7.13
N GLN A 129 6.30 0.96 7.71
CA GLN A 129 6.84 1.59 8.93
C GLN A 129 6.82 0.63 10.13
N ARG A 130 5.86 -0.30 10.17
CA ARG A 130 5.78 -1.34 11.20
C ARG A 130 6.42 -2.68 10.80
N GLY A 131 7.28 -2.67 9.78
CA GLY A 131 8.00 -3.88 9.35
C GLY A 131 7.14 -4.87 8.55
N ILE A 132 5.91 -4.50 8.16
CA ILE A 132 4.99 -5.38 7.43
C ILE A 132 5.25 -5.26 5.93
N LYS A 133 5.59 -6.37 5.29
CA LYS A 133 5.88 -6.44 3.87
C LYS A 133 4.64 -6.11 3.04
N THR A 134 4.73 -5.04 2.26
CA THR A 134 3.65 -4.52 1.40
C THR A 134 4.07 -4.55 -0.06
N TYR A 135 3.09 -4.70 -0.95
CA TYR A 135 3.30 -4.57 -2.40
C TYR A 135 2.11 -3.86 -3.04
N PHE A 136 2.40 -2.79 -3.78
CA PHE A 136 1.41 -1.99 -4.51
C PHE A 136 1.49 -2.30 -6.01
N ILE A 137 0.34 -2.52 -6.64
CA ILE A 137 0.22 -2.73 -8.09
C ILE A 137 -1.11 -2.20 -8.59
N LYS A 138 -1.13 -1.59 -9.77
CA LYS A 138 -2.37 -1.26 -10.48
C LYS A 138 -2.94 -2.51 -11.15
N MET A 139 -4.28 -2.57 -11.28
CA MET A 139 -4.95 -3.69 -11.93
C MET A 139 -4.48 -3.91 -13.38
N SER A 140 -4.23 -2.82 -14.12
CA SER A 140 -3.67 -2.90 -15.47
C SER A 140 -2.25 -3.49 -15.50
N GLU A 141 -1.39 -3.08 -14.58
CA GLU A 141 -0.04 -3.63 -14.45
C GLU A 141 -0.06 -5.11 -14.03
N LEU A 142 -1.03 -5.50 -13.19
CA LEU A 142 -1.23 -6.89 -12.79
C LEU A 142 -1.60 -7.75 -13.99
N ARG A 143 -2.55 -7.28 -14.84
CA ARG A 143 -2.91 -7.93 -16.11
C ARG A 143 -1.69 -8.12 -17.01
N ASP A 144 -0.92 -7.06 -17.21
CA ASP A 144 0.26 -7.10 -18.10
C ASP A 144 1.33 -8.04 -17.55
N LYS A 145 1.50 -8.06 -16.22
CA LYS A 145 2.41 -8.98 -15.52
C LYS A 145 1.99 -10.44 -15.69
N PHE A 146 0.70 -10.75 -15.62
CA PHE A 146 0.18 -12.09 -15.89
C PHE A 146 0.37 -12.48 -17.34
N THR A 147 0.06 -11.60 -18.28
CA THR A 147 0.26 -11.85 -19.72
C THR A 147 1.74 -12.14 -20.04
N ALA A 148 2.65 -11.35 -19.46
CA ALA A 148 4.09 -11.57 -19.63
C ALA A 148 4.56 -12.89 -19.00
N ALA A 149 4.02 -13.24 -17.83
CA ALA A 149 4.33 -14.49 -17.15
C ALA A 149 3.91 -15.72 -17.96
N ARG A 150 2.72 -15.69 -18.54
CA ARG A 150 2.20 -16.77 -19.41
C ARG A 150 3.09 -16.98 -20.64
N ARG A 151 3.48 -15.87 -21.30
CA ARG A 151 4.38 -15.96 -22.47
C ARG A 151 5.75 -16.55 -22.13
N ALA A 152 6.19 -16.38 -20.89
CA ALA A 152 7.50 -16.83 -20.43
C ALA A 152 7.46 -18.16 -19.64
N GLY A 153 6.29 -18.76 -19.41
CA GLY A 153 6.13 -19.96 -18.57
C GLY A 153 6.54 -19.71 -17.11
N LYS A 154 6.29 -18.48 -16.58
CA LYS A 154 6.72 -18.06 -15.23
C LYS A 154 5.57 -17.70 -14.30
N GLU A 155 4.37 -18.21 -14.56
CA GLU A 155 3.13 -17.91 -13.81
C GLU A 155 3.30 -18.19 -12.31
N ALA A 156 3.82 -19.37 -11.99
CA ALA A 156 4.04 -19.78 -10.60
C ALA A 156 4.98 -18.82 -9.84
N ALA A 157 6.04 -18.36 -10.48
CA ALA A 157 6.99 -17.40 -9.88
C ALA A 157 6.34 -16.05 -9.62
N VAL A 158 5.52 -15.57 -10.56
CA VAL A 158 4.79 -14.30 -10.43
C VAL A 158 3.74 -14.40 -9.33
N LEU A 159 2.95 -15.48 -9.32
CA LEU A 159 1.95 -15.71 -8.26
C LEU A 159 2.60 -15.77 -6.87
N ASN A 160 3.67 -16.56 -6.71
CA ASN A 160 4.41 -16.64 -5.46
C ASN A 160 4.94 -15.27 -5.01
N GLY A 161 5.41 -14.44 -5.95
CA GLY A 161 5.85 -13.07 -5.67
C GLY A 161 4.72 -12.17 -5.15
N LEU A 162 3.49 -12.35 -5.64
CA LEU A 162 2.30 -11.59 -5.24
C LEU A 162 1.64 -12.16 -3.97
N VAL A 163 1.80 -13.43 -3.67
CA VAL A 163 1.33 -14.08 -2.43
C VAL A 163 2.22 -13.76 -1.23
N ARG A 164 3.53 -13.56 -1.46
CA ARG A 164 4.52 -13.35 -0.40
C ARG A 164 4.28 -12.13 0.51
N PRO A 165 3.87 -10.94 0.02
CA PRO A 165 3.60 -9.78 0.88
C PRO A 165 2.43 -10.03 1.83
N SER A 166 2.54 -9.54 3.08
CA SER A 166 1.42 -9.58 4.03
C SER A 166 0.30 -8.63 3.65
N CYS A 167 0.62 -7.50 3.02
CA CYS A 167 -0.34 -6.55 2.49
C CYS A 167 -0.14 -6.41 0.96
N LEU A 168 -1.15 -6.76 0.17
CA LEU A 168 -1.18 -6.55 -1.27
C LEU A 168 -2.21 -5.46 -1.59
N ILE A 169 -1.78 -4.39 -2.25
CA ILE A 169 -2.67 -3.31 -2.69
C ILE A 169 -2.88 -3.43 -4.19
N ILE A 170 -4.13 -3.61 -4.62
CA ILE A 170 -4.53 -3.64 -6.03
C ILE A 170 -5.36 -2.38 -6.31
N ASP A 171 -4.75 -1.45 -7.02
CA ASP A 171 -5.34 -0.15 -7.31
C ASP A 171 -6.12 -0.18 -8.62
N GLU A 172 -7.19 0.63 -8.71
CA GLU A 172 -8.00 0.84 -9.90
C GLU A 172 -8.71 -0.44 -10.42
N VAL A 173 -9.24 -1.28 -9.52
CA VAL A 173 -10.00 -2.47 -9.91
C VAL A 173 -11.22 -2.08 -10.73
N GLY A 174 -11.43 -2.80 -11.85
CA GLY A 174 -12.52 -2.53 -12.79
C GLY A 174 -12.18 -1.53 -13.90
N HIS A 175 -10.91 -1.10 -14.04
CA HIS A 175 -10.46 -0.21 -15.11
C HIS A 175 -9.94 -0.93 -16.37
N CYS A 176 -9.65 -2.22 -16.28
CA CYS A 176 -9.21 -3.01 -17.43
C CYS A 176 -9.92 -4.35 -17.46
N GLU A 177 -9.97 -4.94 -18.63
CA GLU A 177 -10.51 -6.27 -18.85
C GLU A 177 -9.42 -7.31 -18.76
N PHE A 178 -9.76 -8.46 -18.20
CA PHE A 178 -8.92 -9.66 -18.13
C PHE A 178 -9.44 -10.68 -19.13
N ASP A 179 -8.54 -11.26 -19.93
CA ASP A 179 -8.87 -12.45 -20.72
C ASP A 179 -9.09 -13.65 -19.79
N LYS A 180 -9.58 -14.75 -20.33
CA LYS A 180 -9.91 -15.97 -19.59
C LYS A 180 -8.74 -16.48 -18.75
N GLU A 181 -7.55 -16.50 -19.33
CA GLU A 181 -6.36 -17.03 -18.67
C GLU A 181 -5.84 -16.10 -17.57
N ASN A 182 -5.87 -14.78 -17.78
CA ASN A 182 -5.53 -13.82 -16.74
C ASN A 182 -6.56 -13.83 -15.61
N THR A 183 -7.84 -14.06 -15.92
CA THR A 183 -8.91 -14.25 -14.93
C THR A 183 -8.60 -15.45 -14.04
N ARG A 184 -8.16 -16.59 -14.60
CA ARG A 184 -7.74 -17.77 -13.84
C ARG A 184 -6.54 -17.47 -12.92
N LEU A 185 -5.54 -16.76 -13.43
CA LEU A 185 -4.38 -16.37 -12.61
C LEU A 185 -4.77 -15.41 -11.47
N PHE A 186 -5.72 -14.50 -11.71
CA PHE A 186 -6.25 -13.64 -10.67
C PHE A 186 -6.98 -14.47 -9.61
N PHE A 187 -7.81 -15.42 -10.01
CA PHE A 187 -8.49 -16.35 -9.11
C PHE A 187 -7.49 -17.16 -8.28
N ASP A 188 -6.47 -17.77 -8.92
CA ASP A 188 -5.41 -18.53 -8.24
C ASP A 188 -4.64 -17.64 -7.22
N LEU A 189 -4.38 -16.37 -7.57
CA LEU A 189 -3.78 -15.41 -6.63
C LEU A 189 -4.66 -15.23 -5.39
N ILE A 190 -5.97 -15.01 -5.57
CA ILE A 190 -6.91 -14.82 -4.46
C ILE A 190 -7.00 -16.06 -3.60
N ASP A 191 -7.15 -17.24 -4.22
CA ASP A 191 -7.23 -18.52 -3.51
C ASP A 191 -5.98 -18.80 -2.67
N ARG A 192 -4.79 -18.64 -3.25
CA ARG A 192 -3.52 -18.81 -2.53
C ARG A 192 -3.35 -17.83 -1.38
N ARG A 193 -3.84 -16.59 -1.53
CA ARG A 193 -3.79 -15.60 -0.46
C ARG A 193 -4.80 -15.90 0.64
N TYR A 194 -5.99 -16.37 0.29
CA TYR A 194 -7.01 -16.79 1.26
C TYR A 194 -6.54 -17.96 2.12
N ASN A 195 -5.88 -18.96 1.51
CA ASN A 195 -5.39 -20.15 2.20
C ASN A 195 -4.02 -19.97 2.89
N LYS A 196 -3.40 -18.80 2.74
CA LYS A 196 -2.06 -18.55 3.32
C LYS A 196 -2.14 -18.37 4.83
N GLU A 197 -1.25 -19.02 5.56
CA GLU A 197 -1.07 -18.77 6.98
C GLU A 197 -0.49 -17.38 7.27
N GLY A 198 -0.86 -16.79 8.41
CA GLY A 198 -0.41 -15.46 8.83
C GLY A 198 -1.20 -14.32 8.20
N SER A 199 -0.65 -13.11 8.25
CA SER A 199 -1.27 -11.93 7.66
C SER A 199 -1.17 -11.97 6.13
N CYS A 200 -2.31 -11.87 5.45
CA CYS A 200 -2.39 -11.93 4.00
C CYS A 200 -3.54 -11.09 3.46
N ASN A 201 -3.55 -9.83 3.81
CA ASN A 201 -4.63 -8.91 3.46
C ASN A 201 -4.50 -8.40 2.04
N ILE A 202 -5.64 -8.16 1.40
CA ILE A 202 -5.71 -7.45 0.14
C ILE A 202 -6.47 -6.14 0.36
N ILE A 203 -5.94 -5.07 -0.23
CA ILE A 203 -6.57 -3.77 -0.25
C ILE A 203 -6.92 -3.44 -1.69
N PHE A 204 -8.18 -3.12 -1.92
CA PHE A 204 -8.67 -2.75 -3.24
C PHE A 204 -9.05 -1.28 -3.29
N THR A 205 -8.79 -0.63 -4.41
CA THR A 205 -9.44 0.63 -4.73
C THR A 205 -10.24 0.49 -6.01
N SER A 206 -11.41 1.10 -6.08
CA SER A 206 -12.26 1.08 -7.28
C SER A 206 -13.19 2.30 -7.33
N ASN A 207 -13.53 2.71 -8.54
CA ASN A 207 -14.64 3.64 -8.79
C ASN A 207 -15.95 2.89 -9.08
N LYS A 208 -15.90 1.57 -9.22
CA LYS A 208 -17.05 0.70 -9.42
C LYS A 208 -17.36 -0.08 -8.15
N HIS A 209 -18.63 -0.28 -7.85
CA HIS A 209 -19.04 -1.17 -6.78
C HIS A 209 -18.59 -2.62 -7.08
N PRO A 210 -18.21 -3.44 -6.08
CA PRO A 210 -17.74 -4.81 -6.28
C PRO A 210 -18.68 -5.68 -7.14
N SER A 211 -19.99 -5.51 -7.01
CA SER A 211 -20.99 -6.22 -7.84
C SER A 211 -20.85 -5.97 -9.35
N LYS A 212 -20.16 -4.89 -9.74
CA LYS A 212 -19.90 -4.55 -11.14
C LYS A 212 -18.54 -5.04 -11.64
N TRP A 213 -17.69 -5.61 -10.78
CA TRP A 213 -16.36 -6.07 -11.18
C TRP A 213 -16.42 -7.26 -12.13
N LYS A 214 -17.47 -8.09 -12.00
CA LYS A 214 -17.70 -9.24 -12.88
C LYS A 214 -17.57 -8.91 -14.37
N ALA A 215 -18.05 -7.73 -14.80
CA ALA A 215 -17.98 -7.29 -16.19
C ALA A 215 -16.54 -7.07 -16.71
N ASN A 216 -15.53 -7.05 -15.85
CA ASN A 216 -14.13 -6.86 -16.23
C ASN A 216 -13.35 -8.19 -16.33
N PHE A 217 -14.00 -9.33 -16.09
CA PHE A 217 -13.40 -10.64 -16.11
C PHE A 217 -14.15 -11.55 -17.09
N ASN A 218 -13.43 -12.42 -17.76
CA ASN A 218 -13.95 -13.24 -18.85
C ASN A 218 -14.34 -14.68 -18.42
N GLU A 219 -14.74 -14.87 -17.15
CA GLU A 219 -15.24 -16.14 -16.64
C GLU A 219 -16.24 -15.91 -15.52
N ASP A 220 -17.37 -16.64 -15.55
CA ASP A 220 -18.51 -16.29 -14.68
C ASP A 220 -18.48 -16.95 -13.30
N ASP A 221 -18.17 -18.25 -13.19
CA ASP A 221 -18.40 -18.98 -11.94
C ASP A 221 -17.21 -18.93 -10.98
N SER A 222 -15.98 -19.02 -11.47
CA SER A 222 -14.79 -18.98 -10.63
C SER A 222 -14.56 -17.60 -10.01
N LEU A 223 -14.97 -16.54 -10.72
CA LEU A 223 -14.86 -15.17 -10.19
C LEU A 223 -15.81 -14.92 -9.01
N LEU A 224 -17.01 -15.47 -9.01
CA LEU A 224 -17.95 -15.32 -7.89
C LEU A 224 -17.34 -15.90 -6.62
N CYS A 225 -16.77 -17.11 -6.69
CA CYS A 225 -16.07 -17.71 -5.55
C CYS A 225 -14.87 -16.88 -5.06
N ALA A 226 -14.13 -16.24 -5.98
CA ALA A 226 -13.02 -15.34 -5.59
C ALA A 226 -13.53 -14.08 -4.91
N LEU A 227 -14.58 -13.48 -5.43
CA LEU A 227 -15.20 -12.29 -4.83
C LEU A 227 -15.78 -12.60 -3.44
N ASP A 228 -16.44 -13.76 -3.28
CA ASP A 228 -16.95 -14.20 -1.98
C ASP A 228 -15.82 -14.31 -0.96
N ARG A 229 -14.68 -14.93 -1.30
CA ARG A 229 -13.51 -15.02 -0.41
C ARG A 229 -12.89 -13.66 -0.10
N ILE A 230 -12.85 -12.75 -1.07
CA ILE A 230 -12.34 -11.38 -0.86
C ILE A 230 -13.20 -10.63 0.13
N PHE A 231 -14.54 -10.77 0.03
CA PHE A 231 -15.50 -9.95 0.76
C PHE A 231 -16.14 -10.64 1.97
N ASP A 232 -15.80 -11.89 2.27
CA ASP A 232 -16.34 -12.68 3.38
C ASP A 232 -16.24 -11.92 4.72
N ASP A 233 -15.10 -11.30 5.02
CA ASP A 233 -14.92 -10.43 6.19
C ASP A 233 -14.21 -9.10 5.83
N ALA A 234 -14.55 -8.52 4.69
CA ALA A 234 -13.93 -7.28 4.24
C ALA A 234 -14.56 -6.03 4.87
N ILE A 235 -13.76 -5.00 5.06
CA ILE A 235 -14.23 -3.65 5.41
C ILE A 235 -14.29 -2.81 4.13
N VAL A 236 -15.49 -2.42 3.72
CA VAL A 236 -15.72 -1.61 2.53
C VAL A 236 -16.01 -0.17 2.92
N PHE A 237 -15.13 0.75 2.53
CA PHE A 237 -15.34 2.19 2.67
C PHE A 237 -15.89 2.75 1.37
N ASN A 238 -17.16 3.14 1.37
CA ASN A 238 -17.81 3.79 0.23
C ASN A 238 -17.71 5.31 0.39
N ILE A 239 -16.74 5.93 -0.29
CA ILE A 239 -16.44 7.36 -0.20
C ILE A 239 -17.25 8.10 -1.26
N LYS A 240 -18.29 8.81 -0.81
CA LYS A 240 -19.15 9.64 -1.65
C LYS A 240 -18.71 11.11 -1.53
N GLY A 241 -18.85 11.86 -2.62
CA GLY A 241 -18.58 13.30 -2.63
C GLY A 241 -17.84 13.74 -3.88
N GLU A 242 -17.62 15.05 -3.99
CA GLU A 242 -16.84 15.64 -5.09
C GLU A 242 -15.34 15.29 -4.91
N GLY A 243 -14.68 15.05 -6.03
CA GLY A 243 -13.25 14.76 -6.04
C GLY A 243 -12.42 15.98 -5.67
N TYR A 244 -11.25 15.75 -5.08
CA TYR A 244 -10.26 16.79 -4.78
C TYR A 244 -9.57 17.34 -6.05
N ARG A 245 -9.59 16.58 -7.14
CA ARG A 245 -8.97 16.98 -8.40
C ARG A 245 -9.82 18.06 -9.09
N GLY A 246 -9.16 19.12 -9.54
CA GLY A 246 -9.82 20.24 -10.23
C GLY A 246 -10.15 21.46 -9.34
N LYS A 247 -10.12 21.37 -8.03
CA LYS A 247 -10.35 22.53 -7.13
C LYS A 247 -9.26 23.61 -7.21
N ARG A 248 -8.13 23.31 -7.82
CA ARG A 248 -7.00 24.24 -8.06
C ARG A 248 -6.76 24.44 -9.57
N LEU A 249 -7.77 24.22 -10.41
CA LEU A 249 -7.65 24.42 -11.85
C LEU A 249 -7.78 25.91 -12.15
N GLU A 250 -6.73 26.51 -12.68
CA GLU A 250 -6.75 27.85 -13.25
C GLU A 250 -7.06 27.71 -14.74
N THR A 251 -8.18 28.27 -15.21
CA THR A 251 -8.58 28.21 -16.61
C THR A 251 -8.23 29.51 -17.27
N LEU A 252 -7.25 29.50 -18.17
CA LEU A 252 -6.88 30.67 -18.99
C LEU A 252 -7.65 30.60 -20.31
N ALA A 253 -8.47 31.62 -20.58
CA ALA A 253 -9.16 31.76 -21.86
C ALA A 253 -8.25 32.49 -22.87
N LEU A 254 -7.81 31.77 -23.90
CA LEU A 254 -7.02 32.31 -24.98
C LEU A 254 -7.89 32.38 -26.24
N GLN A 255 -7.94 33.56 -26.88
CA GLN A 255 -8.61 33.74 -28.19
C GLN A 255 -7.55 33.94 -29.27
N THR A 256 -7.66 33.19 -30.35
CA THR A 256 -6.85 33.43 -31.55
C THR A 256 -7.51 34.54 -32.36
N SER A 257 -6.84 35.69 -32.53
CA SER A 257 -7.24 36.68 -33.49
C SER A 257 -6.98 36.19 -34.93
N ARG A 258 -8.02 36.09 -35.76
CA ARG A 258 -7.83 35.88 -37.19
C ARG A 258 -7.09 37.08 -37.72
N VAL A 259 -5.90 36.90 -38.26
CA VAL A 259 -5.23 37.89 -39.08
C VAL A 259 -6.13 38.05 -40.32
N LYS A 260 -6.72 39.26 -40.53
CA LYS A 260 -7.40 39.58 -41.80
C LYS A 260 -6.37 39.44 -42.91
N ALA A 261 -6.70 38.64 -43.91
CA ALA A 261 -5.95 38.62 -45.15
C ALA A 261 -5.97 40.04 -45.76
N PRO A 262 -4.88 40.53 -46.33
CA PRO A 262 -4.86 41.81 -47.00
C PRO A 262 -5.85 41.79 -48.17
N GLU A 263 -6.68 42.85 -48.29
CA GLU A 263 -7.56 43.03 -49.40
C GLU A 263 -6.76 43.17 -50.70
N PRO A 264 -7.21 42.54 -51.82
CA PRO A 264 -6.49 42.71 -53.09
C PRO A 264 -6.58 44.17 -53.57
N GLU A 265 -5.42 44.76 -53.86
CA GLU A 265 -5.31 46.07 -54.48
C GLU A 265 -6.15 46.11 -55.81
N GLN A 266 -7.11 47.03 -55.86
CA GLN A 266 -7.82 47.31 -57.12
C GLN A 266 -6.82 47.89 -58.11
N ALA A 267 -6.61 47.16 -59.19
CA ALA A 267 -5.85 47.64 -60.32
C ALA A 267 -6.65 48.82 -60.94
N THR A 268 -6.15 50.02 -60.81
CA THR A 268 -6.60 51.20 -61.54
C THR A 268 -6.12 51.07 -62.99
N ASN A 269 -7.05 50.80 -63.89
CA ASN A 269 -6.85 50.97 -65.35
C ASN A 269 -6.80 52.48 -65.69
N THR A 270 -5.71 52.89 -66.25
CA THR A 270 -5.62 54.04 -67.18
C THR A 270 -5.01 53.60 -68.48
#